data_a9a21e7db17a2480e6a9db33105af76f
#
_entry.id   a9a21e7db17a2480e6a9db33105af76f
#
_cell.length_a   1.000
_cell.length_b   1.000
_cell.length_c   1.000
_cell.angle_alpha   90.00
_cell.angle_beta   90.00
_cell.angle_gamma   90.00
#
_symmetry.space_group_name_H-M   'P 1'
#
loop_
_entity.id
_entity.type
_entity.pdbx_description
1 polymer ?
#
loop_
_entity_poly.entity_id
_entity_poly.type
_entity_poly.pdbx_seq_one_letter_code
_entity_poly.pdbx_strand_id
1 'polypeptide(L)'
;FVNFLGLTADLKIRPHFMAKLSLFRWPLGGFIRQMGGVAVDRRGGGNVVQQMVDEFARRVEFMLTVAPEGTRGKTAKWRTGFYQIAMAAKVPMVVGMMDYGTKTGGLGPLIWPSGDFRADMLKVLEVYRTCIPKIPERAVRSIDDIVGDDGPDEMEMRA
;
A
#
# COMPACT_ATOMS: atom_id res chain seq x y z
N PHE A 1 -4.84 10.84 0.11
CA PHE A 1 -3.43 11.07 0.49
C PHE A 1 -3.31 12.12 1.61
N VAL A 2 -3.91 13.32 1.46
CA VAL A 2 -3.83 14.40 2.46
C VAL A 2 -4.41 13.97 3.82
N ASN A 3 -5.55 13.28 3.84
CA ASN A 3 -6.17 12.80 5.07
C ASN A 3 -5.33 11.74 5.79
N PHE A 4 -4.60 10.93 5.03
CA PHE A 4 -3.69 9.93 5.60
C PHE A 4 -2.46 10.59 6.24
N LEU A 5 -1.93 11.65 5.64
CA LEU A 5 -0.84 12.43 6.23
C LEU A 5 -1.25 13.10 7.55
N GLY A 6 -2.49 13.60 7.65
CA GLY A 6 -3.03 14.12 8.92
C GLY A 6 -3.08 13.06 10.00
N LEU A 7 -3.64 11.89 9.69
CA LEU A 7 -3.72 10.75 10.62
C LEU A 7 -2.35 10.30 11.12
N THR A 8 -1.36 10.21 10.23
CA THR A 8 -0.01 9.78 10.60
C THR A 8 0.75 10.82 11.43
N ALA A 9 0.45 12.11 11.25
CA ALA A 9 1.00 13.18 12.09
C ALA A 9 0.47 13.09 13.53
N ASP A 10 -0.84 12.85 13.70
CA ASP A 10 -1.45 12.67 15.02
C ASP A 10 -0.91 11.43 15.74
N LEU A 11 -0.66 10.34 15.01
CA LEU A 11 -0.09 9.10 15.54
C LEU A 11 1.44 9.16 15.70
N LYS A 12 2.10 10.27 15.35
CA LYS A 12 3.57 10.43 15.32
C LYS A 12 4.29 9.39 14.45
N ILE A 13 3.62 8.85 13.46
CA ILE A 13 4.17 7.88 12.51
C ILE A 13 4.74 8.63 11.31
N ARG A 14 5.92 8.22 10.84
CA ARG A 14 6.55 8.77 9.62
C ARG A 14 6.33 7.82 8.45
N PRO A 15 5.24 7.98 7.66
CA PRO A 15 4.98 7.13 6.51
C PRO A 15 5.97 7.44 5.38
N HIS A 16 6.40 6.39 4.71
CA HIS A 16 7.16 6.50 3.47
C HIS A 16 6.29 6.08 2.30
N PHE A 17 6.58 6.59 1.11
CA PHE A 17 5.88 6.25 -0.11
C PHE A 17 6.85 6.09 -1.29
N MET A 18 6.53 5.19 -2.19
CA MET A 18 7.30 4.99 -3.40
C MET A 18 7.08 6.12 -4.39
N ALA A 19 8.15 6.69 -4.91
CA ALA A 19 8.08 7.70 -5.96
C ALA A 19 9.10 7.41 -7.06
N LYS A 20 8.74 7.77 -8.31
CA LYS A 20 9.60 7.56 -9.49
C LYS A 20 10.94 8.25 -9.30
N LEU A 21 12.05 7.56 -9.58
CA LEU A 21 13.42 8.08 -9.44
C LEU A 21 13.61 9.46 -10.10
N SER A 22 12.95 9.72 -11.23
CA SER A 22 13.03 11.01 -11.92
C SER A 22 12.54 12.21 -11.10
N LEU A 23 11.67 11.99 -10.11
CA LEU A 23 11.15 13.05 -9.23
C LEU A 23 12.19 13.50 -8.18
N PHE A 24 13.23 12.69 -7.97
CA PHE A 24 14.29 13.01 -7.01
C PHE A 24 15.43 13.87 -7.58
N ARG A 25 15.25 14.36 -8.82
CA ARG A 25 16.18 15.32 -9.42
C ARG A 25 15.96 16.73 -8.86
N TRP A 26 17.03 17.55 -8.91
CA TRP A 26 16.95 18.97 -8.53
C TRP A 26 15.87 19.71 -9.37
N PRO A 27 15.07 20.63 -8.76
CA PRO A 27 15.13 21.10 -7.37
C PRO A 27 14.24 20.30 -6.38
N LEU A 28 13.36 19.44 -6.82
CA LEU A 28 12.31 18.80 -6.02
C LEU A 28 12.79 17.60 -5.18
N GLY A 29 13.94 17.03 -5.48
CA GLY A 29 14.40 15.77 -4.89
C GLY A 29 14.59 15.83 -3.38
N GLY A 30 15.08 16.93 -2.85
CA GLY A 30 15.25 17.15 -1.41
C GLY A 30 13.90 17.18 -0.67
N PHE A 31 12.95 17.92 -1.21
CA PHE A 31 11.60 18.05 -0.64
C PHE A 31 10.86 16.70 -0.62
N ILE A 32 10.93 15.93 -1.71
CA ILE A 32 10.28 14.61 -1.78
C ILE A 32 10.87 13.65 -0.75
N ARG A 33 12.20 13.65 -0.55
CA ARG A 33 12.84 12.84 0.50
C ARG A 33 12.38 13.26 1.89
N GLN A 34 12.30 14.55 2.15
CA GLN A 34 11.85 15.09 3.44
C GLN A 34 10.39 14.69 3.75
N MET A 35 9.55 14.59 2.72
CA MET A 35 8.17 14.09 2.84
C MET A 35 8.06 12.57 3.01
N GLY A 36 9.17 11.83 3.08
CA GLY A 36 9.16 10.36 3.19
C GLY A 36 9.18 9.63 1.86
N GLY A 37 9.47 10.31 0.75
CA GLY A 37 9.60 9.66 -0.56
C GLY A 37 10.79 8.73 -0.63
N VAL A 38 10.58 7.51 -1.13
CA VAL A 38 11.59 6.52 -1.46
C VAL A 38 11.68 6.41 -2.97
N ALA A 39 12.88 6.63 -3.50
CA ALA A 39 13.11 6.58 -4.94
C ALA A 39 13.05 5.15 -5.45
N VAL A 40 12.24 4.91 -6.49
CA VAL A 40 12.12 3.60 -7.12
C VAL A 40 12.51 3.72 -8.59
N ASP A 41 13.47 2.89 -9.01
CA ASP A 41 13.80 2.75 -10.42
C ASP A 41 13.00 1.58 -11.03
N ARG A 42 12.17 1.94 -12.01
CA ARG A 42 11.34 0.98 -12.78
C ARG A 42 11.89 0.73 -14.18
N ARG A 43 13.06 1.28 -14.50
CA ARG A 43 13.68 1.12 -15.82
C ARG A 43 14.44 -0.20 -15.87
N GLY A 44 14.48 -0.82 -17.04
CA GLY A 44 15.29 -2.03 -17.26
C GLY A 44 14.86 -3.25 -16.45
N GLY A 45 13.59 -3.38 -16.08
CA GLY A 45 13.12 -4.53 -15.29
C GLY A 45 13.55 -4.48 -13.81
N GLY A 46 13.92 -3.30 -13.30
CA GLY A 46 14.32 -3.13 -11.90
C GLY A 46 13.26 -3.69 -10.95
N ASN A 47 13.65 -4.71 -10.17
CA ASN A 47 12.76 -5.36 -9.21
C ASN A 47 12.40 -4.40 -8.07
N VAL A 48 11.22 -3.77 -8.17
CA VAL A 48 10.69 -2.84 -7.17
C VAL A 48 10.51 -3.51 -5.82
N VAL A 49 10.15 -4.79 -5.82
CA VAL A 49 9.98 -5.59 -4.59
C VAL A 49 11.31 -5.66 -3.86
N GLN A 50 12.38 -6.05 -4.56
CA GLN A 50 13.71 -6.14 -3.94
C GLN A 50 14.21 -4.79 -3.43
N GLN A 51 14.01 -3.70 -4.18
CA GLN A 51 14.39 -2.37 -3.71
C GLN A 51 13.71 -2.01 -2.39
N MET A 52 12.44 -2.39 -2.20
CA MET A 52 11.73 -2.12 -0.96
C MET A 52 12.14 -3.07 0.17
N VAL A 53 12.43 -4.33 -0.13
CA VAL A 53 13.02 -5.28 0.84
C VAL A 53 14.34 -4.74 1.39
N ASP A 54 15.20 -4.22 0.53
CA ASP A 54 16.47 -3.61 0.92
C ASP A 54 16.26 -2.36 1.80
N GLU A 55 15.23 -1.55 1.52
CA GLU A 55 14.86 -0.41 2.36
C GLU A 55 14.38 -0.86 3.76
N PHE A 56 13.58 -1.93 3.84
CA PHE A 56 13.19 -2.52 5.13
C PHE A 56 14.38 -3.07 5.91
N ALA A 57 15.31 -3.74 5.25
CA ALA A 57 16.51 -4.30 5.89
C ALA A 57 17.48 -3.22 6.41
N ARG A 58 17.54 -2.07 5.72
CA ARG A 58 18.48 -0.98 6.03
C ARG A 58 18.01 -0.06 7.14
N ARG A 59 16.71 0.04 7.39
CA ARG A 59 16.12 1.01 8.32
C ARG A 59 15.62 0.34 9.58
N VAL A 60 15.91 0.93 10.73
CA VAL A 60 15.41 0.46 12.03
C VAL A 60 13.90 0.68 12.15
N GLU A 61 13.42 1.82 11.63
CA GLU A 61 11.98 2.16 11.59
C GLU A 61 11.60 2.49 10.15
N PHE A 62 10.69 1.72 9.59
CA PHE A 62 10.22 1.95 8.24
C PHE A 62 8.77 1.50 8.08
N MET A 63 7.91 2.43 7.69
CA MET A 63 6.51 2.16 7.34
C MET A 63 6.27 2.58 5.90
N LEU A 64 6.06 1.63 5.02
CA LEU A 64 5.75 1.87 3.61
C LEU A 64 4.24 1.98 3.42
N THR A 65 3.78 3.11 2.91
CA THR A 65 2.38 3.31 2.53
C THR A 65 2.18 3.02 1.06
N VAL A 66 1.22 2.16 0.76
CA VAL A 66 0.89 1.77 -0.60
C VAL A 66 -0.61 1.92 -0.82
N ALA A 67 -0.99 2.47 -1.98
CA ALA A 67 -2.36 2.40 -2.50
C ALA A 67 -2.43 1.24 -3.49
N PRO A 68 -3.02 0.10 -3.12
CA PRO A 68 -2.95 -1.12 -3.94
C PRO A 68 -3.73 -1.00 -5.26
N GLU A 69 -4.70 -0.11 -5.31
CA GLU A 69 -5.49 0.18 -6.52
C GLU A 69 -4.62 0.72 -7.68
N GLY A 70 -3.50 1.36 -7.37
CA GLY A 70 -2.55 1.90 -8.35
C GLY A 70 -3.08 3.03 -9.23
N THR A 71 -4.36 3.36 -9.16
CA THR A 71 -5.02 4.43 -9.91
C THR A 71 -6.00 5.22 -9.03
N ARG A 72 -6.47 6.38 -9.52
CA ARG A 72 -7.51 7.18 -8.87
C ARG A 72 -8.94 6.78 -9.29
N GLY A 73 -9.07 5.81 -10.18
CA GLY A 73 -10.34 5.25 -10.66
C GLY A 73 -10.64 3.88 -10.05
N LYS A 74 -11.85 3.35 -10.32
CA LYS A 74 -12.18 1.97 -9.98
C LYS A 74 -11.28 1.05 -10.81
N THR A 75 -10.58 0.11 -10.18
CA THR A 75 -9.79 -0.93 -10.83
C THR A 75 -10.49 -2.28 -10.69
N ALA A 76 -10.30 -3.15 -11.67
CA ALA A 76 -10.88 -4.50 -11.64
C ALA A 76 -10.18 -5.40 -10.62
N LYS A 77 -8.92 -5.10 -10.29
CA LYS A 77 -8.14 -5.83 -9.27
C LYS A 77 -7.05 -4.96 -8.66
N TRP A 78 -6.59 -5.31 -7.47
CA TRP A 78 -5.46 -4.67 -6.83
C TRP A 78 -4.14 -5.22 -7.37
N ARG A 79 -3.12 -4.37 -7.34
CA ARG A 79 -1.75 -4.78 -7.65
C ARG A 79 -1.16 -5.54 -6.48
N THR A 80 -0.56 -6.70 -6.74
CA THR A 80 -0.04 -7.60 -5.70
C THR A 80 1.33 -7.21 -5.14
N GLY A 81 2.02 -6.25 -5.76
CA GLY A 81 3.39 -5.85 -5.38
C GLY A 81 3.57 -5.49 -3.90
N PHE A 82 2.59 -4.87 -3.24
CA PHE A 82 2.66 -4.57 -1.80
C PHE A 82 2.71 -5.85 -0.96
N TYR A 83 1.95 -6.87 -1.37
CA TYR A 83 1.91 -8.16 -0.69
C TYR A 83 3.22 -8.92 -0.84
N GLN A 84 3.81 -8.90 -2.04
CA GLN A 84 5.12 -9.48 -2.32
C GLN A 84 6.21 -8.81 -1.49
N ILE A 85 6.18 -7.47 -1.36
CA ILE A 85 7.10 -6.72 -0.50
C ILE A 85 6.96 -7.19 0.96
N ALA A 86 5.73 -7.28 1.48
CA ALA A 86 5.47 -7.68 2.85
C ALA A 86 5.94 -9.12 3.13
N MET A 87 5.70 -10.05 2.20
CA MET A 87 6.18 -11.44 2.25
C MET A 87 7.70 -11.50 2.28
N ALA A 88 8.37 -10.87 1.32
CA ALA A 88 9.82 -10.95 1.16
C ALA A 88 10.57 -10.21 2.29
N ALA A 89 10.06 -9.08 2.75
CA ALA A 89 10.62 -8.33 3.88
C ALA A 89 10.25 -8.93 5.24
N LYS A 90 9.33 -9.91 5.29
CA LYS A 90 8.82 -10.54 6.53
C LYS A 90 8.25 -9.51 7.51
N VAL A 91 7.43 -8.61 7.00
CA VAL A 91 6.79 -7.55 7.78
C VAL A 91 5.26 -7.66 7.72
N PRO A 92 4.55 -7.25 8.78
CA PRO A 92 3.09 -7.24 8.75
C PRO A 92 2.56 -6.11 7.87
N MET A 93 1.34 -6.29 7.41
CA MET A 93 0.54 -5.25 6.77
C MET A 93 -0.45 -4.65 7.79
N VAL A 94 -0.74 -3.36 7.63
CA VAL A 94 -1.75 -2.65 8.42
C VAL A 94 -2.70 -1.94 7.46
N VAL A 95 -3.99 -2.11 7.67
CA VAL A 95 -5.01 -1.44 6.86
C VAL A 95 -5.22 -0.02 7.39
N GLY A 96 -4.93 0.98 6.56
CA GLY A 96 -5.31 2.37 6.85
C GLY A 96 -6.80 2.56 6.58
N MET A 97 -7.56 2.97 7.58
CA MET A 97 -9.00 3.16 7.51
C MET A 97 -9.37 4.63 7.49
N MET A 98 -10.39 4.98 6.71
CA MET A 98 -11.07 6.27 6.76
C MET A 98 -12.57 6.05 6.66
N ASP A 99 -13.28 6.34 7.75
CA ASP A 99 -14.73 6.29 7.80
C ASP A 99 -15.30 7.71 7.60
N TYR A 100 -15.97 7.90 6.48
CA TYR A 100 -16.58 9.18 6.15
C TYR A 100 -17.93 9.40 6.82
N GLY A 101 -18.57 8.35 7.35
CA GLY A 101 -19.80 8.46 8.14
C GLY A 101 -19.53 9.11 9.49
N THR A 102 -18.58 8.60 10.22
CA THR A 102 -18.14 9.11 11.53
C THR A 102 -17.06 10.18 11.43
N LYS A 103 -16.50 10.43 10.24
CA LYS A 103 -15.36 11.34 9.99
C LYS A 103 -14.12 10.98 10.80
N THR A 104 -13.93 9.71 11.03
CA THR A 104 -12.77 9.17 11.77
C THR A 104 -11.80 8.46 10.83
N GLY A 105 -10.56 8.33 11.25
CA GLY A 105 -9.53 7.56 10.60
C GLY A 105 -8.69 6.80 11.61
N GLY A 106 -8.07 5.72 11.19
CA GLY A 106 -7.27 4.90 12.07
C GLY A 106 -6.45 3.84 11.33
N LEU A 107 -5.74 3.06 12.12
CA LEU A 107 -5.05 1.87 11.66
C LEU A 107 -5.82 0.64 12.15
N GLY A 108 -6.05 -0.30 11.27
CA GLY A 108 -6.66 -1.59 11.55
C GLY A 108 -5.68 -2.57 12.20
N PRO A 109 -6.07 -3.83 12.31
CA PRO A 109 -5.22 -4.87 12.85
C PRO A 109 -3.99 -5.14 11.99
N LEU A 110 -2.97 -5.73 12.62
CA LEU A 110 -1.81 -6.27 11.93
C LEU A 110 -2.20 -7.57 11.21
N ILE A 111 -1.88 -7.66 9.93
CA ILE A 111 -2.11 -8.85 9.11
C ILE A 111 -0.75 -9.35 8.63
N TRP A 112 -0.35 -10.52 9.13
CA TRP A 112 0.86 -11.19 8.65
C TRP A 112 0.53 -11.93 7.36
N PRO A 113 1.28 -11.68 6.27
CA PRO A 113 1.04 -12.40 5.02
C PRO A 113 1.33 -13.88 5.18
N SER A 114 0.34 -14.71 4.81
CA SER A 114 0.41 -16.17 4.96
C SER A 114 0.97 -16.89 3.72
N GLY A 115 1.03 -16.20 2.59
CA GLY A 115 1.27 -16.78 1.27
C GLY A 115 -0.01 -17.03 0.47
N ASP A 116 -1.16 -17.10 1.13
CA ASP A 116 -2.47 -17.13 0.47
C ASP A 116 -3.02 -15.70 0.37
N PHE A 117 -2.82 -15.08 -0.80
CA PHE A 117 -3.24 -13.71 -1.05
C PHE A 117 -4.75 -13.52 -0.85
N ARG A 118 -5.57 -14.48 -1.32
CA ARG A 118 -7.03 -14.38 -1.22
C ARG A 118 -7.49 -14.46 0.24
N ALA A 119 -6.95 -15.39 1.00
CA ALA A 119 -7.29 -15.54 2.42
C ALA A 119 -6.88 -14.31 3.24
N ASP A 120 -5.71 -13.72 2.96
CA ASP A 120 -5.26 -12.53 3.67
C ASP A 120 -6.05 -11.28 3.26
N MET A 121 -6.45 -11.17 1.99
CA MET A 121 -7.29 -10.06 1.52
C MET A 121 -8.73 -10.13 2.03
N LEU A 122 -9.24 -11.30 2.38
CA LEU A 122 -10.51 -11.41 3.10
C LEU A 122 -10.47 -10.70 4.47
N LYS A 123 -9.36 -10.82 5.19
CA LYS A 123 -9.15 -10.10 6.47
C LYS A 123 -9.13 -8.58 6.26
N VAL A 124 -8.49 -8.12 5.18
CA VAL A 124 -8.48 -6.70 4.79
C VAL A 124 -9.90 -6.22 4.46
N LEU A 125 -10.66 -7.01 3.71
CA LEU A 125 -12.03 -6.70 3.32
C LEU A 125 -12.96 -6.57 4.53
N GLU A 126 -12.81 -7.42 5.54
CA GLU A 126 -13.58 -7.33 6.78
C GLU A 126 -13.40 -5.96 7.45
N VAL A 127 -12.16 -5.45 7.48
CA VAL A 127 -11.88 -4.11 8.01
C VAL A 127 -12.57 -3.03 7.17
N TYR A 128 -12.51 -3.10 5.86
CA TYR A 128 -13.15 -2.09 4.99
C TYR A 128 -14.68 -2.10 5.10
N ARG A 129 -15.29 -3.24 5.35
CA ARG A 129 -16.74 -3.36 5.54
C ARG A 129 -17.26 -2.58 6.75
N THR A 130 -16.41 -2.28 7.71
CA THR A 130 -16.79 -1.46 8.89
C THR A 130 -16.79 0.03 8.60
N CYS A 131 -16.25 0.48 7.46
CA CYS A 131 -16.08 1.88 7.12
C CYS A 131 -17.09 2.34 6.07
N ILE A 132 -17.61 3.54 6.23
CA ILE A 132 -18.42 4.21 5.22
C ILE A 132 -17.50 4.97 4.26
N PRO A 133 -17.45 4.60 2.98
CA PRO A 133 -16.55 5.21 2.00
C PRO A 133 -17.06 6.59 1.57
N LYS A 134 -16.15 7.48 1.16
CA LYS A 134 -16.49 8.80 0.59
C LYS A 134 -17.30 8.68 -0.70
N ILE A 135 -16.99 7.70 -1.52
CA ILE A 135 -17.59 7.46 -2.84
C ILE A 135 -18.05 6.00 -2.87
N PRO A 136 -19.32 5.71 -2.54
CA PRO A 136 -19.83 4.35 -2.42
C PRO A 136 -19.67 3.50 -3.68
N GLU A 137 -19.70 4.11 -4.86
CA GLU A 137 -19.61 3.43 -6.16
C GLU A 137 -18.18 2.91 -6.43
N ARG A 138 -17.19 3.44 -5.71
CA ARG A 138 -15.77 3.06 -5.83
C ARG A 138 -15.29 2.19 -4.68
N ALA A 139 -16.18 1.89 -3.74
CA ALA A 139 -15.81 1.08 -2.58
C ALA A 139 -15.54 -0.37 -2.99
N VAL A 140 -14.55 -0.96 -2.37
CA VAL A 140 -14.31 -2.41 -2.41
C VAL A 140 -15.39 -3.08 -1.57
N ARG A 141 -16.16 -3.99 -2.15
CA ARG A 141 -17.31 -4.65 -1.50
C ARG A 141 -17.16 -6.17 -1.44
N SER A 142 -16.45 -6.73 -2.41
CA SER A 142 -16.23 -8.16 -2.52
C SER A 142 -14.74 -8.48 -2.61
N ILE A 143 -14.42 -9.73 -2.41
CA ILE A 143 -13.06 -10.22 -2.60
C ILE A 143 -12.64 -10.14 -4.08
N ASP A 144 -13.58 -10.28 -4.99
CA ASP A 144 -13.33 -10.25 -6.43
C ASP A 144 -12.97 -8.83 -6.91
N ASP A 145 -13.42 -7.77 -6.21
CA ASP A 145 -12.92 -6.39 -6.42
C ASP A 145 -11.41 -6.26 -6.11
N ILE A 146 -10.85 -7.16 -5.31
CA ILE A 146 -9.44 -7.17 -4.91
C ILE A 146 -8.62 -8.11 -5.79
N VAL A 147 -9.05 -9.36 -5.93
CA VAL A 147 -8.26 -10.40 -6.60
C VAL A 147 -8.57 -10.53 -8.09
N GLY A 148 -9.72 -9.99 -8.56
CA GLY A 148 -10.25 -10.22 -9.89
C GLY A 148 -10.89 -11.62 -10.03
N ASP A 149 -11.57 -11.87 -11.16
CA ASP A 149 -12.30 -13.10 -11.41
C ASP A 149 -11.38 -14.34 -11.54
N ASP A 150 -10.14 -14.14 -12.03
CA ASP A 150 -9.16 -15.20 -12.29
C ASP A 150 -8.16 -15.43 -11.14
N GLY A 151 -8.28 -14.67 -10.04
CA GLY A 151 -7.28 -14.65 -8.98
C GLY A 151 -5.99 -13.88 -9.34
N PRO A 152 -4.96 -13.88 -8.48
CA PRO A 152 -3.69 -13.23 -8.79
C PRO A 152 -3.01 -13.99 -9.94
N ASP A 153 -2.64 -13.28 -11.02
CA ASP A 153 -1.81 -13.84 -12.08
C ASP A 153 -0.54 -14.45 -11.48
N GLU A 154 -0.30 -15.74 -11.70
CA GLU A 154 0.94 -16.42 -11.25
C GLU A 154 2.19 -15.72 -11.78
N MET A 155 2.09 -15.00 -12.89
CA MET A 155 3.16 -14.24 -13.51
C MET A 155 3.48 -12.95 -12.74
N GLU A 156 2.48 -12.30 -12.08
CA GLU A 156 2.71 -11.14 -11.21
C GLU A 156 3.33 -11.54 -9.86
N MET A 157 3.14 -12.78 -9.41
CA MET A 157 3.72 -13.30 -8.16
C MET A 157 5.20 -13.70 -8.29
N ARG A 158 5.73 -13.84 -9.51
CA ARG A 158 7.12 -14.25 -9.78
C ARG A 158 8.04 -13.08 -10.19
N ALA A 159 7.53 -11.86 -10.31
CA ALA A 159 8.27 -10.66 -10.70
C ALA A 159 8.65 -9.81 -9.49
#